data_99979666c63ae44feb59a9f43197e0db
#
_entry.id   99979666c63ae44feb59a9f43197e0db
#
_cell.length_a   1.000
_cell.length_b   1.000
_cell.length_c   1.000
_cell.angle_alpha   90.00
_cell.angle_beta   90.00
_cell.angle_gamma   90.00
#
_symmetry.space_group_name_H-M   'P 1'
#
loop_
_entity.id
_entity.type
_entity.pdbx_description
1 polymer ?
#
loop_
_entity_poly.entity_id
_entity_poly.type
_entity_poly.pdbx_seq_one_letter_code
_entity_poly.pdbx_strand_id
1 'polypeptide(L)'
;MYKRQILKAVDKGKIKIRKVDDNTAANVEILVHLAPGTSSDKTIDALYAFTDCEVSISPNCCVIDDSKPHFLTVSKVLRKSADNTLDLLKQELEIKKNEILEALHFASLEKIFIEERIYKDKEFEQSKDMDAACAHIDERLTPYYPKFIREVTKEDILKLMEIKMGRILKFNSDKADELIARMKEEVAEIDNHLAHIVDYTVNWYQMLKNKYGKNFPRRTELRNFDTIEAVSYTHLRAQD
;
A
#
# COMPACT_ATOMS: atom_id res chain seq x y z
N MET A 1 10.61 -37.59 8.30
CA MET A 1 9.67 -38.22 7.36
C MET A 1 10.36 -38.52 6.02
N TYR A 2 10.95 -37.58 5.37
CA TYR A 2 11.62 -37.68 4.06
C TYR A 2 12.76 -38.71 4.01
N LYS A 3 13.69 -38.72 4.99
CA LYS A 3 14.79 -39.70 5.08
C LYS A 3 14.29 -41.14 4.99
N ARG A 4 13.19 -41.49 5.68
CA ARG A 4 12.62 -42.84 5.66
C ARG A 4 12.08 -43.24 4.27
N GLN A 5 11.52 -42.28 3.53
CA GLN A 5 11.01 -42.54 2.17
C GLN A 5 12.12 -42.75 1.19
N ILE A 6 13.20 -41.95 1.27
CA ILE A 6 14.40 -42.12 0.47
C ILE A 6 15.00 -43.51 0.71
N LEU A 7 15.19 -43.90 1.99
CA LEU A 7 15.73 -45.23 2.32
C LEU A 7 14.83 -46.37 1.81
N LYS A 8 13.48 -46.24 1.95
CA LYS A 8 12.56 -47.25 1.38
C LYS A 8 12.63 -47.34 -0.14
N ALA A 9 12.90 -46.23 -0.86
CA ALA A 9 13.09 -46.24 -2.31
C ALA A 9 14.40 -46.90 -2.70
N VAL A 10 15.43 -46.74 -1.87
CA VAL A 10 16.73 -47.43 -2.03
C VAL A 10 16.58 -48.95 -1.78
N ASP A 11 15.92 -49.32 -0.67
CA ASP A 11 15.69 -50.75 -0.32
C ASP A 11 14.87 -51.47 -1.40
N LYS A 12 14.00 -50.76 -2.08
CA LYS A 12 13.22 -51.27 -3.22
C LYS A 12 13.99 -51.26 -4.55
N GLY A 13 15.29 -50.89 -4.55
CA GLY A 13 16.13 -50.84 -5.74
C GLY A 13 15.73 -49.73 -6.75
N LYS A 14 14.88 -48.80 -6.37
CA LYS A 14 14.39 -47.72 -7.26
C LYS A 14 15.40 -46.58 -7.43
N ILE A 15 16.23 -46.35 -6.41
CA ILE A 15 17.22 -45.27 -6.39
C ILE A 15 18.55 -45.83 -5.91
N LYS A 16 19.65 -45.49 -6.60
CA LYS A 16 21.01 -45.89 -6.24
C LYS A 16 21.71 -44.75 -5.50
N ILE A 17 21.78 -44.83 -4.18
CA ILE A 17 22.53 -43.90 -3.33
C ILE A 17 23.40 -44.69 -2.34
N ARG A 18 24.51 -44.08 -1.94
CA ARG A 18 25.47 -44.70 -1.02
C ARG A 18 25.05 -44.51 0.45
N LYS A 19 24.64 -43.30 0.82
CA LYS A 19 24.31 -42.92 2.19
C LYS A 19 23.40 -41.71 2.22
N VAL A 20 22.61 -41.59 3.27
CA VAL A 20 21.77 -40.41 3.57
C VAL A 20 22.08 -39.94 4.97
N ASP A 21 22.58 -38.73 5.10
CA ASP A 21 22.78 -38.04 6.38
C ASP A 21 21.72 -37.01 6.61
N ASP A 22 21.29 -36.94 7.85
CA ASP A 22 20.27 -35.94 8.28
C ASP A 22 20.97 -34.93 9.16
N ASN A 23 21.27 -33.75 8.62
CA ASN A 23 21.95 -32.66 9.28
C ASN A 23 20.95 -31.59 9.74
N THR A 24 19.67 -31.95 9.86
CA THR A 24 18.61 -31.03 10.25
C THR A 24 18.90 -30.42 11.62
N ALA A 25 19.01 -29.09 11.66
CA ALA A 25 19.12 -28.29 12.88
C ALA A 25 18.00 -27.23 12.88
N ALA A 26 18.33 -25.96 12.85
CA ALA A 26 17.36 -24.87 12.67
C ALA A 26 16.72 -24.88 11.25
N ASN A 27 17.49 -25.32 10.26
CA ASN A 27 17.01 -25.55 8.90
C ASN A 27 17.02 -27.06 8.60
N VAL A 28 16.06 -27.51 7.79
CA VAL A 28 16.01 -28.91 7.32
C VAL A 28 17.07 -29.10 6.28
N GLU A 29 18.02 -30.04 6.53
CA GLU A 29 19.08 -30.41 5.61
C GLU A 29 19.25 -31.93 5.57
N ILE A 30 19.06 -32.53 4.40
CA ILE A 30 19.28 -33.94 4.15
C ILE A 30 20.36 -34.08 3.06
N LEU A 31 21.50 -34.62 3.42
CA LEU A 31 22.62 -34.85 2.50
C LEU A 31 22.54 -36.25 1.91
N VAL A 32 22.43 -36.33 0.59
CA VAL A 32 22.38 -37.60 -0.15
C VAL A 32 23.71 -37.85 -0.84
N HIS A 33 24.42 -38.89 -0.42
CA HIS A 33 25.69 -39.31 -1.01
C HIS A 33 25.45 -40.28 -2.17
N LEU A 34 25.87 -39.88 -3.36
CA LEU A 34 25.73 -40.72 -4.56
C LEU A 34 26.81 -41.80 -4.65
N ALA A 35 26.50 -42.89 -5.33
CA ALA A 35 27.49 -43.89 -5.69
C ALA A 35 28.41 -43.34 -6.80
N PRO A 36 29.70 -43.75 -6.86
CA PRO A 36 30.61 -43.37 -7.94
C PRO A 36 29.99 -43.67 -9.32
N GLY A 37 30.07 -42.70 -10.23
CA GLY A 37 29.54 -42.85 -11.59
C GLY A 37 28.03 -42.59 -11.74
N THR A 38 27.31 -42.22 -10.65
CA THR A 38 25.90 -41.89 -10.71
C THR A 38 25.71 -40.39 -11.00
N SER A 39 24.90 -40.05 -12.00
CA SER A 39 24.55 -38.66 -12.32
C SER A 39 23.64 -38.06 -11.24
N SER A 40 23.97 -36.85 -10.79
CA SER A 40 23.15 -36.08 -9.86
C SER A 40 21.75 -35.82 -10.43
N ASP A 41 21.67 -35.43 -11.70
CA ASP A 41 20.41 -35.06 -12.36
C ASP A 41 19.45 -36.26 -12.44
N LYS A 42 19.99 -37.45 -12.86
CA LYS A 42 19.19 -38.69 -12.87
C LYS A 42 18.71 -39.09 -11.47
N THR A 43 19.51 -38.81 -10.43
CA THR A 43 19.12 -39.13 -9.06
C THR A 43 18.05 -38.16 -8.57
N ILE A 44 18.13 -36.88 -8.94
CA ILE A 44 17.09 -35.89 -8.63
C ILE A 44 15.75 -36.28 -9.28
N ASP A 45 15.77 -36.64 -10.56
CA ASP A 45 14.57 -37.10 -11.27
C ASP A 45 14.00 -38.36 -10.61
N ALA A 46 14.87 -39.32 -10.20
CA ALA A 46 14.44 -40.50 -9.49
C ALA A 46 13.84 -40.20 -8.12
N LEU A 47 14.33 -39.19 -7.41
CA LEU A 47 13.74 -38.72 -6.16
C LEU A 47 12.32 -38.16 -6.38
N TYR A 48 12.12 -37.38 -7.44
CA TYR A 48 10.77 -36.87 -7.80
C TYR A 48 9.82 -38.02 -8.19
N ALA A 49 10.29 -39.00 -8.95
CA ALA A 49 9.45 -40.10 -9.45
C ALA A 49 9.09 -41.14 -8.38
N PHE A 50 9.96 -41.37 -7.37
CA PHE A 50 9.83 -42.50 -6.44
C PHE A 50 9.74 -42.15 -4.98
N THR A 51 9.75 -40.85 -4.66
CA THR A 51 9.53 -40.36 -3.27
C THR A 51 8.57 -39.18 -3.27
N ASP A 52 8.14 -38.76 -2.08
CA ASP A 52 7.27 -37.59 -1.91
C ASP A 52 8.08 -36.27 -1.88
N CYS A 53 9.18 -36.20 -2.69
CA CYS A 53 9.91 -34.93 -2.88
C CYS A 53 9.11 -33.92 -3.71
N GLU A 54 8.11 -34.38 -4.43
CA GLU A 54 7.10 -33.55 -5.10
C GLU A 54 5.81 -33.57 -4.30
N VAL A 55 5.29 -32.40 -3.98
CA VAL A 55 4.02 -32.23 -3.29
C VAL A 55 3.13 -31.32 -4.10
N SER A 56 1.95 -31.80 -4.45
CA SER A 56 0.94 -30.96 -5.07
C SER A 56 0.30 -30.04 -4.02
N ILE A 57 0.36 -28.74 -4.25
CA ILE A 57 -0.24 -27.73 -3.38
C ILE A 57 -1.45 -27.14 -4.11
N SER A 58 -2.63 -27.39 -3.59
CA SER A 58 -3.89 -26.80 -4.08
C SER A 58 -4.37 -25.77 -3.06
N PRO A 59 -3.94 -24.50 -3.17
CA PRO A 59 -4.31 -23.47 -2.20
C PRO A 59 -5.80 -23.16 -2.31
N ASN A 60 -6.50 -23.20 -1.18
CA ASN A 60 -7.87 -22.74 -1.06
C ASN A 60 -7.87 -21.37 -0.38
N CYS A 61 -7.96 -20.30 -1.17
CA CYS A 61 -7.96 -18.94 -0.64
C CYS A 61 -9.37 -18.58 -0.19
N CYS A 62 -9.61 -18.63 1.13
CA CYS A 62 -10.80 -18.07 1.74
C CYS A 62 -10.44 -16.67 2.29
N VAL A 63 -11.12 -15.64 1.79
CA VAL A 63 -10.95 -14.25 2.24
C VAL A 63 -12.27 -13.70 2.75
N ILE A 64 -12.21 -12.81 3.72
CA ILE A 64 -13.39 -12.08 4.19
C ILE A 64 -13.48 -10.77 3.40
N ASP A 65 -14.62 -10.55 2.79
CA ASP A 65 -14.93 -9.38 1.99
C ASP A 65 -16.36 -8.95 2.30
N ASP A 66 -16.56 -7.67 2.62
CA ASP A 66 -17.84 -7.13 3.12
C ASP A 66 -18.47 -8.00 4.22
N SER A 67 -17.64 -8.43 5.17
CA SER A 67 -18.04 -9.30 6.31
C SER A 67 -18.56 -10.68 5.91
N LYS A 68 -18.30 -11.12 4.68
CA LYS A 68 -18.69 -12.44 4.17
C LYS A 68 -17.48 -13.24 3.70
N PRO A 69 -17.44 -14.56 3.89
CA PRO A 69 -16.37 -15.41 3.38
C PRO A 69 -16.54 -15.63 1.87
N HIS A 70 -15.46 -15.42 1.13
CA HIS A 70 -15.37 -15.68 -0.30
C HIS A 70 -14.23 -16.64 -0.60
N PHE A 71 -14.50 -17.65 -1.43
CA PHE A 71 -13.50 -18.59 -1.92
C PHE A 71 -13.04 -18.14 -3.30
N LEU A 72 -11.78 -17.69 -3.38
CA LEU A 72 -11.22 -17.07 -4.57
C LEU A 72 -9.93 -17.79 -4.99
N THR A 73 -9.57 -17.65 -6.26
CA THR A 73 -8.24 -18.03 -6.73
C THR A 73 -7.21 -16.99 -6.28
N VAL A 74 -5.93 -17.39 -6.17
CA VAL A 74 -4.83 -16.50 -5.80
C VAL A 74 -4.79 -15.23 -6.69
N SER A 75 -4.97 -15.41 -8.00
CA SER A 75 -5.01 -14.28 -8.96
C SER A 75 -6.17 -13.31 -8.70
N LYS A 76 -7.34 -13.83 -8.30
CA LYS A 76 -8.49 -12.98 -7.95
C LYS A 76 -8.25 -12.23 -6.64
N VAL A 77 -7.63 -12.87 -5.63
CA VAL A 77 -7.25 -12.21 -4.38
C VAL A 77 -6.25 -11.08 -4.65
N LEU A 78 -5.22 -11.34 -5.46
CA LEU A 78 -4.23 -10.32 -5.84
C LEU A 78 -4.87 -9.13 -6.57
N ARG A 79 -5.74 -9.39 -7.55
CA ARG A 79 -6.45 -8.34 -8.29
C ARG A 79 -7.28 -7.50 -7.33
N LYS A 80 -8.12 -8.15 -6.50
CA LYS A 80 -8.94 -7.46 -5.52
C LYS A 80 -8.11 -6.62 -4.54
N SER A 81 -6.96 -7.14 -4.08
CA SER A 81 -6.04 -6.38 -3.23
C SER A 81 -5.46 -5.15 -3.94
N ALA A 82 -5.13 -5.26 -5.23
CA ALA A 82 -4.64 -4.14 -6.02
C ALA A 82 -5.73 -3.08 -6.25
N ASP A 83 -6.94 -3.50 -6.62
CA ASP A 83 -8.09 -2.62 -6.82
C ASP A 83 -8.43 -1.86 -5.52
N ASN A 84 -8.50 -2.58 -4.39
CA ASN A 84 -8.73 -1.97 -3.07
C ASN A 84 -7.63 -0.98 -2.67
N THR A 85 -6.37 -1.27 -2.98
CA THR A 85 -5.26 -0.34 -2.72
C THR A 85 -5.42 0.94 -3.54
N LEU A 86 -5.80 0.84 -4.81
CA LEU A 86 -6.07 1.99 -5.66
C LEU A 86 -7.19 2.86 -5.06
N ASP A 87 -8.30 2.24 -4.65
CA ASP A 87 -9.44 2.95 -4.06
C ASP A 87 -9.07 3.63 -2.74
N LEU A 88 -8.27 2.98 -1.89
CA LEU A 88 -7.79 3.58 -0.63
C LEU A 88 -6.83 4.75 -0.87
N LEU A 89 -5.91 4.63 -1.81
CA LEU A 89 -5.01 5.74 -2.17
C LEU A 89 -5.77 6.92 -2.76
N LYS A 90 -6.81 6.65 -3.57
CA LYS A 90 -7.71 7.70 -4.07
C LYS A 90 -8.42 8.42 -2.93
N GLN A 91 -9.01 7.67 -2.01
CA GLN A 91 -9.69 8.25 -0.84
C GLN A 91 -8.72 9.05 0.04
N GLU A 92 -7.50 8.56 0.27
CA GLU A 92 -6.47 9.29 1.01
C GLU A 92 -6.16 10.65 0.36
N LEU A 93 -5.99 10.68 -0.96
CA LEU A 93 -5.77 11.92 -1.72
C LEU A 93 -6.97 12.87 -1.64
N GLU A 94 -8.20 12.36 -1.75
CA GLU A 94 -9.42 13.15 -1.64
C GLU A 94 -9.58 13.76 -0.24
N ILE A 95 -9.31 13.01 0.82
CA ILE A 95 -9.32 13.50 2.20
C ILE A 95 -8.27 14.60 2.38
N LYS A 96 -7.03 14.34 1.95
CA LYS A 96 -5.95 15.33 2.04
C LYS A 96 -6.25 16.60 1.26
N LYS A 97 -6.85 16.47 0.06
CA LYS A 97 -7.32 17.63 -0.71
C LYS A 97 -8.33 18.47 0.06
N ASN A 98 -9.33 17.83 0.65
CA ASN A 98 -10.36 18.52 1.41
C ASN A 98 -9.79 19.23 2.64
N GLU A 99 -8.85 18.60 3.36
CA GLU A 99 -8.17 19.22 4.49
C GLU A 99 -7.39 20.48 4.07
N ILE A 100 -6.67 20.41 2.94
CA ILE A 100 -5.93 21.56 2.41
C ILE A 100 -6.90 22.66 1.94
N LEU A 101 -8.01 22.30 1.28
CA LEU A 101 -9.01 23.27 0.84
C LEU A 101 -9.67 24.01 2.02
N GLU A 102 -9.99 23.32 3.11
CA GLU A 102 -10.50 23.93 4.33
C GLU A 102 -9.46 24.86 4.98
N ALA A 103 -8.20 24.42 5.06
CA ALA A 103 -7.11 25.25 5.57
C ALA A 103 -6.87 26.49 4.69
N LEU A 104 -6.93 26.35 3.38
CA LEU A 104 -6.81 27.44 2.41
C LEU A 104 -7.96 28.44 2.49
N HIS A 105 -9.20 27.91 2.66
CA HIS A 105 -10.36 28.75 2.88
C HIS A 105 -10.20 29.60 4.14
N PHE A 106 -9.83 28.98 5.26
CA PHE A 106 -9.63 29.70 6.53
C PHE A 106 -8.45 30.69 6.46
N ALA A 107 -7.33 30.32 5.84
CA ALA A 107 -6.19 31.23 5.66
C ALA A 107 -6.56 32.47 4.82
N SER A 108 -7.42 32.30 3.80
CA SER A 108 -7.93 33.40 2.99
C SER A 108 -8.85 34.31 3.77
N LEU A 109 -9.74 33.75 4.61
CA LEU A 109 -10.61 34.49 5.51
C LEU A 109 -9.80 35.27 6.56
N GLU A 110 -8.85 34.59 7.22
CA GLU A 110 -7.98 35.22 8.23
C GLU A 110 -7.20 36.41 7.63
N LYS A 111 -6.64 36.22 6.41
CA LYS A 111 -5.94 37.28 5.72
C LYS A 111 -6.79 38.51 5.54
N ILE A 112 -7.99 38.37 4.95
CA ILE A 112 -8.91 39.48 4.70
C ILE A 112 -9.38 40.10 6.00
N PHE A 113 -9.75 39.32 7.01
CA PHE A 113 -10.19 39.78 8.31
C PHE A 113 -9.16 40.69 9.00
N ILE A 114 -7.86 40.35 8.86
CA ILE A 114 -6.76 41.12 9.46
C ILE A 114 -6.39 42.33 8.61
N GLU A 115 -6.27 42.18 7.28
CA GLU A 115 -5.90 43.29 6.37
C GLU A 115 -6.91 44.38 6.35
N GLU A 116 -8.21 44.03 6.28
CA GLU A 116 -9.33 45.00 6.31
C GLU A 116 -9.62 45.51 7.72
N ARG A 117 -8.90 45.01 8.73
CA ARG A 117 -9.02 45.40 10.13
C ARG A 117 -10.45 45.31 10.69
N ILE A 118 -11.21 44.33 10.22
CA ILE A 118 -12.63 44.10 10.62
C ILE A 118 -12.76 43.99 12.15
N TYR A 119 -11.74 43.44 12.80
CA TYR A 119 -11.67 43.33 14.28
C TYR A 119 -11.58 44.69 15.01
N LYS A 120 -11.39 45.83 14.28
CA LYS A 120 -11.36 47.22 14.83
C LYS A 120 -12.56 48.03 14.48
N ASP A 121 -13.55 47.46 13.80
CA ASP A 121 -14.76 48.19 13.46
C ASP A 121 -15.55 48.52 14.72
N LYS A 122 -16.04 49.76 14.81
CA LYS A 122 -16.81 50.22 15.99
C LYS A 122 -18.09 49.43 16.20
N GLU A 123 -18.73 49.01 15.10
CA GLU A 123 -19.94 48.20 15.10
C GLU A 123 -19.65 46.79 15.67
N PHE A 124 -18.46 46.25 15.40
CA PHE A 124 -18.01 44.99 16.00
C PHE A 124 -17.75 45.13 17.50
N GLU A 125 -17.02 46.19 17.91
CA GLU A 125 -16.70 46.45 19.34
C GLU A 125 -17.93 46.75 20.18
N GLN A 126 -18.97 47.34 19.58
CA GLN A 126 -20.23 47.76 20.26
C GLN A 126 -21.34 46.74 20.08
N SER A 127 -21.09 45.59 19.48
CA SER A 127 -22.09 44.52 19.27
C SER A 127 -22.67 44.07 20.62
N LYS A 128 -23.99 44.01 20.70
CA LYS A 128 -24.70 43.63 21.93
C LYS A 128 -24.65 42.14 22.24
N ASP A 129 -24.53 41.35 21.21
CA ASP A 129 -24.48 39.89 21.30
C ASP A 129 -23.61 39.30 20.20
N MET A 130 -23.33 37.99 20.31
CA MET A 130 -22.48 37.24 19.40
C MET A 130 -23.08 37.17 17.98
N ASP A 131 -24.39 37.12 17.87
CA ASP A 131 -25.08 37.03 16.57
C ASP A 131 -24.97 38.33 15.78
N ALA A 132 -25.08 39.49 16.45
CA ALA A 132 -24.87 40.80 15.84
C ALA A 132 -23.40 40.96 15.38
N ALA A 133 -22.44 40.52 16.18
CA ALA A 133 -21.01 40.50 15.79
C ALA A 133 -20.76 39.63 14.57
N CYS A 134 -21.34 38.42 14.52
CA CYS A 134 -21.24 37.54 13.37
C CYS A 134 -21.87 38.17 12.11
N ALA A 135 -23.04 38.78 12.21
CA ALA A 135 -23.70 39.42 11.08
C ALA A 135 -22.87 40.59 10.51
N HIS A 136 -22.24 41.39 11.38
CA HIS A 136 -21.36 42.46 10.96
C HIS A 136 -20.14 41.94 10.20
N ILE A 137 -19.46 40.88 10.71
CA ILE A 137 -18.32 40.28 10.04
C ILE A 137 -18.72 39.69 8.67
N ASP A 138 -19.87 39.05 8.59
CA ASP A 138 -20.43 38.49 7.36
C ASP A 138 -20.67 39.58 6.30
N GLU A 139 -21.31 40.67 6.68
CA GLU A 139 -21.54 41.84 5.82
C GLU A 139 -20.21 42.41 5.30
N ARG A 140 -19.22 42.53 6.16
CA ARG A 140 -17.89 43.05 5.79
C ARG A 140 -17.12 42.12 4.89
N LEU A 141 -17.34 40.81 4.98
CA LEU A 141 -16.71 39.78 4.12
C LEU A 141 -17.42 39.62 2.77
N THR A 142 -18.69 40.05 2.65
CA THR A 142 -19.51 39.91 1.43
C THR A 142 -18.82 40.38 0.15
N PRO A 143 -18.11 41.54 0.08
CA PRO A 143 -17.39 41.96 -1.14
C PRO A 143 -16.27 41.01 -1.60
N TYR A 144 -15.80 40.17 -0.69
CA TYR A 144 -14.69 39.23 -0.91
C TYR A 144 -15.14 37.79 -1.19
N TYR A 145 -16.44 37.49 -1.11
CA TYR A 145 -16.98 36.13 -1.34
C TYR A 145 -16.49 35.47 -2.65
N PRO A 146 -16.38 36.20 -3.79
CA PRO A 146 -15.89 35.59 -5.01
C PRO A 146 -14.44 35.12 -4.95
N LYS A 147 -13.67 35.50 -3.93
CA LYS A 147 -12.27 35.09 -3.71
C LYS A 147 -12.15 33.82 -2.89
N PHE A 148 -13.23 33.40 -2.22
CA PHE A 148 -13.24 32.23 -1.36
C PHE A 148 -13.58 30.97 -2.14
N ILE A 149 -13.16 29.84 -1.60
CA ILE A 149 -13.35 28.51 -2.22
C ILE A 149 -14.79 28.02 -2.07
N ARG A 150 -15.43 28.36 -0.96
CA ARG A 150 -16.81 28.03 -0.61
C ARG A 150 -17.48 29.19 0.14
N GLU A 151 -18.78 29.05 0.33
CA GLU A 151 -19.54 29.99 1.14
C GLU A 151 -19.02 30.03 2.58
N VAL A 152 -19.04 31.24 3.17
CA VAL A 152 -18.62 31.47 4.55
C VAL A 152 -19.74 31.00 5.46
N THR A 153 -19.40 30.19 6.43
CA THR A 153 -20.35 29.70 7.42
C THR A 153 -20.23 30.47 8.74
N LYS A 154 -21.28 30.41 9.58
CA LYS A 154 -21.23 30.95 10.92
C LYS A 154 -20.08 30.39 11.75
N GLU A 155 -19.76 29.11 11.56
CA GLU A 155 -18.61 28.44 12.24
C GLU A 155 -17.27 29.04 11.82
N ASP A 156 -17.11 29.43 10.56
CA ASP A 156 -15.89 30.07 10.07
C ASP A 156 -15.72 31.44 10.72
N ILE A 157 -16.83 32.22 10.83
CA ILE A 157 -16.82 33.52 11.48
C ILE A 157 -16.49 33.39 12.97
N LEU A 158 -17.05 32.41 13.66
CA LEU A 158 -16.72 32.14 15.07
C LEU A 158 -15.23 31.82 15.24
N LYS A 159 -14.65 31.02 14.35
CA LYS A 159 -13.20 30.74 14.34
C LYS A 159 -12.36 31.99 14.12
N LEU A 160 -12.82 32.95 13.29
CA LEU A 160 -12.14 34.24 13.10
C LEU A 160 -12.13 35.06 14.39
N MET A 161 -13.23 35.04 15.14
CA MET A 161 -13.33 35.74 16.42
C MET A 161 -12.45 35.16 17.53
N GLU A 162 -12.09 33.88 17.42
CA GLU A 162 -11.18 33.22 18.35
C GLU A 162 -9.68 33.53 18.07
N ILE A 163 -9.37 34.28 17.02
CA ILE A 163 -8.00 34.64 16.68
C ILE A 163 -7.40 35.54 17.77
N LYS A 164 -6.36 35.07 18.39
CA LYS A 164 -5.68 35.81 19.47
C LYS A 164 -5.03 37.09 18.93
N MET A 165 -5.14 38.17 19.66
CA MET A 165 -4.54 39.49 19.34
C MET A 165 -3.03 39.36 19.04
N GLY A 166 -2.30 38.46 19.76
CA GLY A 166 -0.89 38.22 19.51
C GLY A 166 -0.60 37.60 18.12
N ARG A 167 -1.57 36.91 17.50
CA ARG A 167 -1.48 36.39 16.13
C ARG A 167 -1.69 37.52 15.12
N ILE A 168 -2.70 38.38 15.39
CA ILE A 168 -2.96 39.55 14.56
C ILE A 168 -1.75 40.50 14.51
N LEU A 169 -1.12 40.78 15.67
CA LEU A 169 0.06 41.65 15.74
C LEU A 169 1.30 41.10 15.04
N LYS A 170 1.43 39.77 14.90
CA LYS A 170 2.50 39.09 14.22
C LYS A 170 2.17 38.76 12.76
N PHE A 171 1.00 39.11 12.29
CA PHE A 171 0.55 38.81 10.93
C PHE A 171 1.46 39.49 9.91
N ASN A 172 1.83 38.77 8.88
CA ASN A 172 2.59 39.24 7.76
C ASN A 172 1.87 38.81 6.47
N SER A 173 1.42 39.79 5.68
CA SER A 173 0.67 39.57 4.46
C SER A 173 1.44 38.77 3.43
N ASP A 174 2.72 39.07 3.22
CA ASP A 174 3.56 38.37 2.23
C ASP A 174 3.70 36.88 2.57
N LYS A 175 3.89 36.55 3.86
CA LYS A 175 3.95 35.17 4.32
C LYS A 175 2.60 34.45 4.22
N ALA A 176 1.51 35.17 4.39
CA ALA A 176 0.16 34.62 4.20
C ALA A 176 -0.05 34.29 2.71
N ASP A 177 0.38 35.17 1.82
CA ASP A 177 0.30 34.93 0.37
C ASP A 177 1.18 33.76 -0.08
N GLU A 178 2.40 33.67 0.44
CA GLU A 178 3.27 32.50 0.18
C GLU A 178 2.62 31.18 0.66
N LEU A 179 2.00 31.20 1.84
CA LEU A 179 1.31 30.01 2.37
C LEU A 179 0.11 29.64 1.49
N ILE A 180 -0.71 30.61 1.11
CA ILE A 180 -1.88 30.43 0.24
C ILE A 180 -1.42 29.90 -1.14
N ALA A 181 -0.37 30.46 -1.71
CA ALA A 181 0.18 30.01 -3.00
C ALA A 181 0.66 28.55 -2.91
N ARG A 182 1.42 28.20 -1.86
CA ARG A 182 1.88 26.82 -1.64
C ARG A 182 0.73 25.83 -1.48
N MET A 183 -0.31 26.18 -0.71
CA MET A 183 -1.50 25.33 -0.56
C MET A 183 -2.20 25.10 -1.90
N LYS A 184 -2.29 26.13 -2.75
CA LYS A 184 -2.85 25.99 -4.11
C LYS A 184 -2.03 25.05 -4.99
N GLU A 185 -0.71 25.14 -4.90
CA GLU A 185 0.20 24.21 -5.61
C GLU A 185 0.03 22.78 -5.12
N GLU A 186 -0.07 22.57 -3.80
CA GLU A 186 -0.32 21.24 -3.23
C GLU A 186 -1.67 20.66 -3.70
N VAL A 187 -2.73 21.47 -3.78
CA VAL A 187 -4.04 21.03 -4.32
C VAL A 187 -3.90 20.65 -5.80
N ALA A 188 -3.20 21.44 -6.60
CA ALA A 188 -3.00 21.16 -8.01
C ALA A 188 -2.17 19.87 -8.23
N GLU A 189 -1.18 19.61 -7.37
CA GLU A 189 -0.42 18.36 -7.39
C GLU A 189 -1.30 17.15 -7.05
N ILE A 190 -2.16 17.26 -6.03
CA ILE A 190 -3.10 16.21 -5.66
C ILE A 190 -4.10 15.97 -6.79
N ASP A 191 -4.61 17.01 -7.45
CA ASP A 191 -5.51 16.87 -8.59
C ASP A 191 -4.84 16.15 -9.77
N ASN A 192 -3.56 16.43 -10.01
CA ASN A 192 -2.79 15.71 -11.01
C ASN A 192 -2.63 14.23 -10.63
N HIS A 193 -2.38 13.91 -9.36
CA HIS A 193 -2.32 12.53 -8.88
C HIS A 193 -3.67 11.81 -8.99
N LEU A 194 -4.77 12.47 -8.69
CA LEU A 194 -6.12 11.94 -8.86
C LEU A 194 -6.46 11.69 -10.34
N ALA A 195 -6.05 12.58 -11.23
CA ALA A 195 -6.22 12.40 -12.67
C ALA A 195 -5.42 11.21 -13.22
N HIS A 196 -4.28 10.87 -12.58
CA HIS A 196 -3.38 9.79 -12.96
C HIS A 196 -3.25 8.75 -11.84
N ILE A 197 -4.37 8.39 -11.22
CA ILE A 197 -4.38 7.54 -10.00
C ILE A 197 -3.73 6.17 -10.21
N VAL A 198 -3.82 5.60 -11.42
CA VAL A 198 -3.19 4.32 -11.75
C VAL A 198 -1.66 4.45 -11.67
N ASP A 199 -1.10 5.49 -12.28
CA ASP A 199 0.35 5.73 -12.27
C ASP A 199 0.83 6.03 -10.84
N TYR A 200 0.05 6.79 -10.06
CA TYR A 200 0.31 7.03 -8.65
C TYR A 200 0.37 5.72 -7.86
N THR A 201 -0.61 4.82 -8.07
CA THR A 201 -0.65 3.51 -7.43
C THR A 201 0.53 2.63 -7.83
N VAL A 202 0.92 2.62 -9.11
CA VAL A 202 2.10 1.89 -9.61
C VAL A 202 3.38 2.41 -8.95
N ASN A 203 3.54 3.72 -8.84
CA ASN A 203 4.68 4.35 -8.18
C ASN A 203 4.72 4.02 -6.68
N TRP A 204 3.58 3.96 -6.01
CA TRP A 204 3.46 3.52 -4.62
C TRP A 204 3.96 2.08 -4.44
N TYR A 205 3.53 1.13 -5.29
CA TYR A 205 4.04 -0.23 -5.28
C TYR A 205 5.54 -0.32 -5.60
N GLN A 206 6.03 0.52 -6.52
CA GLN A 206 7.46 0.58 -6.83
C GLN A 206 8.28 1.06 -5.63
N MET A 207 7.78 2.04 -4.90
CA MET A 207 8.38 2.52 -3.65
C MET A 207 8.45 1.40 -2.60
N LEU A 208 7.33 0.66 -2.41
CA LEU A 208 7.30 -0.50 -1.51
C LEU A 208 8.30 -1.59 -1.91
N LYS A 209 8.37 -1.90 -3.21
CA LYS A 209 9.34 -2.86 -3.75
C LYS A 209 10.78 -2.44 -3.46
N ASN A 210 11.10 -1.16 -3.65
CA ASN A 210 12.45 -0.63 -3.41
C ASN A 210 12.80 -0.68 -1.91
N LYS A 211 11.83 -0.36 -1.04
CA LYS A 211 12.03 -0.31 0.42
C LYS A 211 12.12 -1.68 1.06
N TYR A 212 11.27 -2.62 0.65
CA TYR A 212 11.09 -3.90 1.33
C TYR A 212 11.46 -5.12 0.48
N GLY A 213 11.54 -4.99 -0.85
CA GLY A 213 11.73 -6.14 -1.76
C GLY A 213 12.99 -6.97 -1.49
N LYS A 214 14.06 -6.35 -0.96
CA LYS A 214 15.28 -7.06 -0.58
C LYS A 214 15.07 -8.09 0.54
N ASN A 215 14.07 -7.89 1.40
CA ASN A 215 13.74 -8.77 2.51
C ASN A 215 12.92 -10.00 2.05
N PHE A 216 12.37 -9.93 0.84
CA PHE A 216 11.50 -10.96 0.27
C PHE A 216 11.98 -11.42 -1.10
N PRO A 217 13.21 -11.98 -1.21
CA PRO A 217 13.73 -12.48 -2.48
C PRO A 217 12.86 -13.63 -2.96
N ARG A 218 12.55 -13.65 -4.26
CA ARG A 218 11.85 -14.78 -4.86
C ARG A 218 12.75 -16.01 -4.86
N ARG A 219 12.31 -17.08 -4.20
CA ARG A 219 13.03 -18.38 -4.15
C ARG A 219 12.43 -19.42 -5.09
N THR A 220 11.21 -19.17 -5.60
CA THR A 220 10.50 -20.11 -6.47
C THR A 220 10.97 -19.94 -7.90
N GLU A 221 11.39 -21.03 -8.53
CA GLU A 221 11.67 -21.12 -9.95
C GLU A 221 10.41 -21.59 -10.68
N LEU A 222 10.10 -20.96 -11.82
CA LEU A 222 9.05 -21.44 -12.71
C LEU A 222 9.71 -22.38 -13.72
N ARG A 223 9.34 -23.66 -13.65
CA ARG A 223 9.78 -24.68 -14.61
C ARG A 223 8.55 -25.32 -15.25
N ASN A 224 8.60 -25.55 -16.55
CA ASN A 224 7.62 -26.39 -17.22
C ASN A 224 8.09 -27.82 -17.07
N PHE A 225 7.27 -28.67 -16.45
CA PHE A 225 7.57 -30.08 -16.21
C PHE A 225 7.21 -30.97 -17.41
N ASP A 226 6.93 -30.40 -18.58
CA ASP A 226 6.57 -31.15 -19.80
C ASP A 226 7.66 -32.08 -20.33
N THR A 227 8.85 -32.13 -19.69
CA THR A 227 10.01 -32.94 -20.13
C THR A 227 10.57 -33.90 -19.09
N ILE A 228 9.90 -34.12 -17.95
CA ILE A 228 10.25 -35.24 -17.08
C ILE A 228 9.52 -36.49 -17.64
N GLU A 229 10.06 -37.05 -18.71
CA GLU A 229 9.57 -38.33 -19.23
C GLU A 229 9.82 -39.41 -18.17
N ALA A 230 8.77 -39.90 -17.55
CA ALA A 230 8.78 -41.13 -16.75
C ALA A 230 9.29 -42.34 -17.54
N VAL A 231 9.43 -42.19 -18.86
CA VAL A 231 9.84 -43.20 -19.82
C VAL A 231 11.35 -43.58 -19.71
N SER A 232 12.21 -42.68 -19.23
CA SER A 232 13.64 -42.99 -19.12
C SER A 232 14.01 -43.97 -17.99
N TYR A 233 13.09 -44.21 -17.05
CA TYR A 233 13.34 -45.11 -15.91
C TYR A 233 12.92 -46.55 -16.15
N THR A 234 12.05 -46.82 -17.15
CA THR A 234 11.66 -48.21 -17.53
C THR A 234 12.78 -48.93 -18.23
N HIS A 235 13.74 -48.25 -18.89
CA HIS A 235 14.90 -48.89 -19.54
C HIS A 235 16.00 -49.33 -18.58
N LEU A 236 15.99 -48.88 -17.31
CA LEU A 236 16.95 -49.34 -16.30
C LEU A 236 16.60 -50.72 -15.72
N ARG A 237 15.44 -51.31 -16.08
CA ARG A 237 15.02 -52.68 -15.70
C ARG A 237 15.45 -53.80 -16.66
N ALA A 238 16.05 -53.47 -17.78
CA ALA A 238 16.34 -54.45 -18.83
C ALA A 238 17.85 -54.80 -18.99
N GLN A 239 18.69 -54.41 -18.01
CA GLN A 239 20.10 -54.77 -18.00
C GLN A 239 20.55 -55.30 -16.63
N ASP A 240 19.94 -56.39 -16.19
CA ASP A 240 20.50 -57.35 -15.22
C ASP A 240 20.19 -58.76 -15.73
#